data_a1a506457ab39cbf6076b5e57279bdcc
#
_entry.id   a1a506457ab39cbf6076b5e57279bdcc
#
_cell.length_a   1.000
_cell.length_b   1.000
_cell.length_c   1.000
_cell.angle_alpha   90.00
_cell.angle_beta   90.00
_cell.angle_gamma   90.00
#
_symmetry.space_group_name_H-M   'P 1'
#
loop_
_entity.id
_entity.type
_entity.pdbx_description
1 polymer ?
#
loop_
_entity_poly.entity_id
_entity_poly.type
_entity_poly.pdbx_seq_one_letter_code
_entity_poly.pdbx_strand_id
1 'polypeptide(L)'
;IADFLTRFEDGKAVYRPTVHYAYHPCDAAVLSLHEFNGRNLREPEAKRLMVDEVVEGMDELGVLLCGHAKGAYWYGSQLTIEEARDLVPHNNATSLQVTAACLAGMIWAIENPHRGVVEAEEMDHERILELAEPYLGQMVGAYTEWTPLEGRESLFPEDIDRDDPWQFKNVRVV
;
A
#
# COMPACT_ATOMS: atom_id res chain seq x y z
N ILE A 1 8.81 -1.63 10.36
CA ILE A 1 7.77 -0.66 10.81
C ILE A 1 7.23 -1.05 12.19
N ALA A 2 6.70 -2.29 12.42
CA ALA A 2 6.15 -2.68 13.72
C ALA A 2 7.16 -2.50 14.87
N ASP A 3 8.39 -2.92 14.68
CA ASP A 3 9.47 -2.76 15.68
C ASP A 3 9.81 -1.29 15.89
N PHE A 4 9.91 -0.50 14.84
CA PHE A 4 10.15 0.94 14.92
C PHE A 4 9.06 1.70 15.70
N LEU A 5 7.79 1.32 15.52
CA LEU A 5 6.66 1.92 16.21
C LEU A 5 6.42 1.36 17.62
N THR A 6 7.14 0.30 18.03
CA THR A 6 6.97 -0.29 19.36
C THR A 6 7.42 0.69 20.44
N ARG A 7 6.58 0.86 21.47
CA ARG A 7 6.87 1.66 22.65
C ARG A 7 7.26 0.74 23.81
N PHE A 8 8.35 1.10 24.50
CA PHE A 8 8.86 0.37 25.64
C PHE A 8 8.81 1.25 26.90
N GLU A 9 8.40 0.62 28.01
CA GLU A 9 8.51 1.19 29.35
C GLU A 9 9.19 0.12 30.22
N ASP A 10 10.21 0.51 30.98
CA ASP A 10 11.01 -0.39 31.83
C ASP A 10 11.47 -1.69 31.11
N GLY A 11 11.83 -1.57 29.82
CA GLY A 11 12.29 -2.69 29.00
C GLY A 11 11.19 -3.66 28.53
N LYS A 12 9.92 -3.34 28.78
CA LYS A 12 8.76 -4.13 28.30
C LYS A 12 8.02 -3.35 27.23
N ALA A 13 7.63 -4.04 26.15
CA ALA A 13 6.78 -3.46 25.14
C ALA A 13 5.38 -3.19 25.72
N VAL A 14 4.98 -1.91 25.80
CA VAL A 14 3.65 -1.48 26.26
C VAL A 14 2.69 -1.21 25.11
N TYR A 15 3.23 -1.02 23.91
CA TYR A 15 2.47 -0.86 22.68
C TYR A 15 3.27 -1.42 21.51
N ARG A 16 2.62 -2.22 20.67
CA ARG A 16 3.17 -2.72 19.41
C ARG A 16 2.03 -2.86 18.39
N PRO A 17 2.05 -2.11 17.29
CA PRO A 17 1.01 -2.25 16.27
C PRO A 17 1.19 -3.53 15.48
N THR A 18 0.09 -4.09 14.98
CA THR A 18 0.11 -5.03 13.87
C THR A 18 0.29 -4.25 12.58
N VAL A 19 1.24 -4.66 11.75
CA VAL A 19 1.51 -4.08 10.45
C VAL A 19 1.48 -5.18 9.40
N HIS A 20 0.72 -4.98 8.33
CA HIS A 20 0.69 -5.89 7.20
C HIS A 20 0.47 -5.10 5.91
N TYR A 21 0.86 -5.71 4.83
CA TYR A 21 0.65 -5.20 3.48
C TYR A 21 -0.59 -5.86 2.89
N ALA A 22 -1.47 -5.06 2.31
CA ALA A 22 -2.63 -5.52 1.56
C ALA A 22 -2.55 -4.99 0.14
N TYR A 23 -2.88 -5.82 -0.83
CA TYR A 23 -2.93 -5.48 -2.23
C TYR A 23 -4.26 -5.92 -2.83
N HIS A 24 -4.95 -5.01 -3.50
CA HIS A 24 -6.19 -5.27 -4.22
C HIS A 24 -5.96 -4.99 -5.71
N PRO A 25 -5.70 -6.01 -6.51
CA PRO A 25 -5.49 -5.85 -7.96
C PRO A 25 -6.81 -5.53 -8.67
N CYS A 26 -6.73 -4.94 -9.87
CA CYS A 26 -7.90 -4.76 -10.71
C CYS A 26 -8.48 -6.09 -11.21
N ASP A 27 -9.75 -6.07 -11.64
CA ASP A 27 -10.46 -7.27 -12.12
C ASP A 27 -9.72 -8.00 -13.24
N ALA A 28 -9.10 -7.27 -14.16
CA ALA A 28 -8.31 -7.87 -15.25
C ALA A 28 -7.12 -8.68 -14.73
N ALA A 29 -6.45 -8.20 -13.67
CA ALA A 29 -5.37 -8.95 -13.03
C ALA A 29 -5.89 -10.18 -12.28
N VAL A 30 -7.03 -10.08 -11.60
CA VAL A 30 -7.70 -11.22 -10.95
C VAL A 30 -8.07 -12.28 -11.97
N LEU A 31 -8.67 -11.91 -13.09
CA LEU A 31 -9.01 -12.84 -14.18
C LEU A 31 -7.77 -13.51 -14.77
N SER A 32 -6.67 -12.77 -14.92
CA SER A 32 -5.38 -13.32 -15.36
C SER A 32 -4.84 -14.39 -14.39
N LEU A 33 -5.00 -14.17 -13.08
CA LEU A 33 -4.62 -15.18 -12.08
C LEU A 33 -5.52 -16.42 -12.16
N HIS A 34 -6.83 -16.26 -12.39
CA HIS A 34 -7.73 -17.41 -12.60
C HIS A 34 -7.33 -18.21 -13.85
N GLU A 35 -7.00 -17.53 -14.94
CA GLU A 35 -6.49 -18.21 -16.15
C GLU A 35 -5.19 -18.98 -15.87
N PHE A 36 -4.25 -18.37 -15.18
CA PHE A 36 -2.98 -18.99 -14.80
C PHE A 36 -3.20 -20.25 -13.95
N ASN A 37 -4.09 -20.19 -12.96
CA ASN A 37 -4.48 -21.34 -12.15
C ASN A 37 -5.17 -22.42 -13.00
N GLY A 38 -6.09 -22.05 -13.88
CA GLY A 38 -6.78 -22.96 -14.79
C GLY A 38 -5.84 -23.68 -15.78
N ARG A 39 -4.69 -23.09 -16.08
CA ARG A 39 -3.60 -23.67 -16.88
C ARG A 39 -2.62 -24.53 -16.05
N ASN A 40 -2.94 -24.89 -14.82
CA ASN A 40 -2.04 -25.58 -13.90
C ASN A 40 -0.72 -24.84 -13.67
N LEU A 41 -0.79 -23.53 -13.45
CA LEU A 41 0.35 -22.64 -13.19
C LEU A 41 1.39 -22.60 -14.33
N ARG A 42 0.96 -22.88 -15.57
CA ARG A 42 1.82 -22.74 -16.74
C ARG A 42 1.87 -21.29 -17.20
N GLU A 43 3.05 -20.73 -17.22
CA GLU A 43 3.28 -19.40 -17.76
C GLU A 43 3.01 -19.37 -19.29
N PRO A 44 2.60 -18.21 -19.84
CA PRO A 44 2.54 -18.01 -21.28
C PRO A 44 3.92 -18.20 -21.92
N GLU A 45 3.96 -18.76 -23.13
CA GLU A 45 5.22 -18.92 -23.88
C GLU A 45 5.81 -17.57 -24.26
N ALA A 46 4.96 -16.59 -24.60
CA ALA A 46 5.37 -15.23 -24.93
C ALA A 46 5.19 -14.31 -23.71
N LYS A 47 6.26 -13.62 -23.34
CA LYS A 47 6.24 -12.56 -22.31
C LYS A 47 6.44 -11.22 -22.99
N ARG A 48 5.60 -10.25 -22.64
CA ARG A 48 5.75 -8.87 -23.12
C ARG A 48 5.47 -7.88 -22.00
N LEU A 49 6.07 -6.71 -22.11
CA LEU A 49 5.74 -5.57 -21.26
C LEU A 49 4.54 -4.84 -21.86
N MET A 50 3.64 -4.41 -21.02
CA MET A 50 2.57 -3.49 -21.40
C MET A 50 3.16 -2.09 -21.55
N VAL A 51 2.83 -1.41 -22.65
CA VAL A 51 3.27 -0.03 -22.93
C VAL A 51 2.06 0.90 -22.96
N ASP A 52 1.08 0.60 -23.80
CA ASP A 52 -0.11 1.43 -24.01
C ASP A 52 -1.42 0.69 -23.75
N GLU A 53 -1.35 -0.55 -23.30
CA GLU A 53 -2.53 -1.41 -23.08
C GLU A 53 -3.33 -1.04 -21.82
N VAL A 54 -2.72 -0.34 -20.85
CA VAL A 54 -3.46 0.24 -19.73
C VAL A 54 -4.12 1.52 -20.22
N VAL A 55 -5.42 1.48 -20.41
CA VAL A 55 -6.19 2.57 -21.07
C VAL A 55 -6.96 3.45 -20.08
N GLU A 56 -7.24 2.92 -18.89
CA GLU A 56 -7.96 3.62 -17.83
C GLU A 56 -7.60 3.07 -16.47
N GLY A 57 -7.89 3.80 -15.42
CA GLY A 57 -7.74 3.36 -14.05
C GLY A 57 -6.90 4.31 -13.21
N MET A 58 -6.91 4.03 -11.92
CA MET A 58 -6.23 4.79 -10.89
C MET A 58 -5.49 3.82 -9.97
N ASP A 59 -4.30 4.19 -9.55
CA ASP A 59 -3.59 3.49 -8.48
C ASP A 59 -3.68 4.29 -7.18
N GLU A 60 -4.06 3.60 -6.12
CA GLU A 60 -4.22 4.16 -4.78
C GLU A 60 -3.19 3.51 -3.85
N LEU A 61 -2.19 4.28 -3.45
CA LEU A 61 -1.16 3.84 -2.50
C LEU A 61 -1.28 4.62 -1.20
N GLY A 62 -1.42 3.92 -0.09
CA GLY A 62 -1.57 4.61 1.17
C GLY A 62 -1.47 3.72 2.40
N VAL A 63 -1.79 4.32 3.52
CA VAL A 63 -1.80 3.67 4.84
C VAL A 63 -3.19 3.80 5.44
N LEU A 64 -3.76 2.68 5.87
CA LEU A 64 -4.97 2.64 6.67
C LEU A 64 -4.58 2.41 8.14
N LEU A 65 -4.77 3.44 8.95
CA LEU A 65 -4.57 3.39 10.40
C LEU A 65 -5.87 3.01 11.08
N CYS A 66 -5.90 1.86 11.74
CA CYS A 66 -7.10 1.30 12.37
C CYS A 66 -6.98 1.21 13.89
N GLY A 67 -8.13 1.20 14.57
CA GLY A 67 -8.19 0.92 16.01
C GLY A 67 -7.88 2.10 16.93
N HIS A 68 -7.85 3.32 16.41
CA HIS A 68 -7.74 4.53 17.23
C HIS A 68 -9.13 5.09 17.60
N ALA A 69 -9.18 6.07 18.52
CA ALA A 69 -10.42 6.62 19.08
C ALA A 69 -11.43 7.18 18.06
N LYS A 70 -11.00 7.43 16.81
CA LYS A 70 -11.85 7.91 15.71
C LYS A 70 -12.15 6.83 14.65
N GLY A 71 -11.90 5.55 14.97
CA GLY A 71 -12.14 4.42 14.06
C GLY A 71 -10.95 4.11 13.16
N ALA A 72 -11.04 4.41 11.90
CA ALA A 72 -9.94 4.26 10.94
C ALA A 72 -9.70 5.55 10.16
N TYR A 73 -8.46 5.72 9.69
CA TYR A 73 -8.04 6.86 8.89
C TYR A 73 -7.19 6.37 7.73
N TRP A 74 -7.63 6.67 6.52
CA TRP A 74 -6.86 6.47 5.30
C TRP A 74 -6.05 7.72 5.00
N TYR A 75 -4.77 7.54 4.65
CA TYR A 75 -3.93 8.58 4.08
C TYR A 75 -3.11 7.99 2.95
N GLY A 76 -3.23 8.55 1.77
CA GLY A 76 -2.56 8.03 0.59
C GLY A 76 -2.68 8.91 -0.63
N SER A 77 -2.11 8.44 -1.72
CA SER A 77 -2.09 9.08 -3.03
C SER A 77 -3.03 8.39 -4.00
N GLN A 78 -3.58 9.16 -4.92
CA GLN A 78 -4.41 8.73 -6.04
C GLN A 78 -3.79 9.27 -7.32
N LEU A 79 -3.41 8.37 -8.23
CA LEU A 79 -2.79 8.73 -9.50
C LEU A 79 -3.45 7.96 -10.64
N THR A 80 -4.03 8.67 -11.59
CA THR A 80 -4.63 8.07 -12.77
C THR A 80 -3.58 7.73 -13.83
N ILE A 81 -3.95 6.85 -14.78
CA ILE A 81 -3.07 6.51 -15.90
C ILE A 81 -2.79 7.72 -16.80
N GLU A 82 -3.78 8.59 -16.98
CA GLU A 82 -3.66 9.81 -17.78
C GLU A 82 -2.66 10.76 -17.13
N GLU A 83 -2.81 11.06 -15.84
CA GLU A 83 -1.88 11.92 -15.10
C GLU A 83 -0.46 11.36 -15.10
N ALA A 84 -0.32 10.04 -14.91
CA ALA A 84 1.00 9.39 -14.95
C ALA A 84 1.69 9.55 -16.31
N ARG A 85 0.94 9.43 -17.42
CA ARG A 85 1.47 9.59 -18.78
C ARG A 85 1.76 11.04 -19.15
N ASP A 86 1.00 11.97 -18.62
CA ASP A 86 1.26 13.41 -18.81
C ASP A 86 2.58 13.80 -18.12
N LEU A 87 2.87 13.21 -16.95
CA LEU A 87 4.13 13.42 -16.25
C LEU A 87 5.30 12.69 -16.93
N VAL A 88 5.12 11.40 -17.24
CA VAL A 88 6.16 10.55 -17.83
C VAL A 88 5.55 9.68 -18.92
N PRO A 89 5.67 10.02 -20.20
CA PRO A 89 5.13 9.26 -21.32
C PRO A 89 5.55 7.77 -21.26
N HIS A 90 4.63 6.87 -21.63
CA HIS A 90 4.80 5.41 -21.62
C HIS A 90 4.96 4.77 -20.23
N ASN A 91 4.77 5.53 -19.16
CA ASN A 91 4.76 5.00 -17.80
C ASN A 91 3.32 4.65 -17.37
N ASN A 92 3.17 4.05 -16.21
CA ASN A 92 1.87 3.82 -15.56
C ASN A 92 1.91 4.34 -14.12
N ALA A 93 0.71 4.46 -13.51
CA ALA A 93 0.56 5.05 -12.19
C ALA A 93 1.39 4.30 -11.13
N THR A 94 1.27 2.97 -11.07
CA THR A 94 2.00 2.14 -10.09
C THR A 94 3.50 2.30 -10.21
N SER A 95 4.05 2.19 -11.44
CA SER A 95 5.49 2.33 -11.66
C SER A 95 5.98 3.73 -11.31
N LEU A 96 5.21 4.77 -11.63
CA LEU A 96 5.61 6.14 -11.34
C LEU A 96 5.65 6.41 -9.83
N GLN A 97 4.62 5.99 -9.09
CA GLN A 97 4.58 6.16 -7.64
C GLN A 97 5.72 5.41 -6.93
N VAL A 98 6.03 4.18 -7.36
CA VAL A 98 7.14 3.39 -6.81
C VAL A 98 8.49 4.03 -7.13
N THR A 99 8.71 4.44 -8.38
CA THR A 99 9.98 5.05 -8.77
C THR A 99 10.17 6.44 -8.18
N ALA A 100 9.10 7.19 -7.91
CA ALA A 100 9.16 8.47 -7.20
C ALA A 100 9.74 8.29 -5.79
N ALA A 101 9.30 7.27 -5.06
CA ALA A 101 9.84 6.96 -3.74
C ALA A 101 11.34 6.55 -3.81
N CYS A 102 11.71 5.76 -4.81
CA CYS A 102 13.12 5.41 -5.05
C CYS A 102 13.96 6.65 -5.36
N LEU A 103 13.48 7.54 -6.22
CA LEU A 103 14.16 8.79 -6.56
C LEU A 103 14.34 9.67 -5.32
N ALA A 104 13.30 9.84 -4.52
CA ALA A 104 13.35 10.62 -3.28
C ALA A 104 14.40 10.04 -2.31
N GLY A 105 14.43 8.72 -2.12
CA GLY A 105 15.43 8.05 -1.30
C GLY A 105 16.87 8.23 -1.83
N MET A 106 17.07 8.19 -3.15
CA MET A 106 18.38 8.44 -3.77
C MET A 106 18.84 9.89 -3.54
N ILE A 107 17.97 10.87 -3.70
CA ILE A 107 18.29 12.28 -3.46
C ILE A 107 18.62 12.48 -1.97
N TRP A 108 17.78 11.94 -1.08
CA TRP A 108 18.03 12.01 0.34
C TRP A 108 19.40 11.41 0.73
N ALA A 109 19.77 10.27 0.15
CA ALA A 109 21.07 9.64 0.40
C ALA A 109 22.26 10.54 -0.07
N ILE A 110 22.12 11.24 -1.19
CA ILE A 110 23.11 12.21 -1.67
C ILE A 110 23.21 13.40 -0.72
N GLU A 111 22.07 13.87 -0.19
CA GLU A 111 22.03 14.98 0.78
C GLU A 111 22.60 14.57 2.15
N ASN A 112 22.59 13.27 2.47
CA ASN A 112 23.00 12.71 3.76
C ASN A 112 24.13 11.66 3.68
N PRO A 113 25.27 11.95 3.05
CA PRO A 113 26.31 10.96 2.69
C PRO A 113 26.98 10.27 3.89
N HIS A 114 26.82 10.82 5.09
CA HIS A 114 27.46 10.30 6.31
C HIS A 114 26.52 9.41 7.16
N ARG A 115 25.29 9.22 6.73
CA ARG A 115 24.31 8.42 7.49
C ARG A 115 24.55 6.90 7.41
N GLY A 116 25.37 6.45 6.46
CA GLY A 116 25.62 5.03 6.25
C GLY A 116 24.42 4.30 5.68
N VAL A 117 24.18 3.07 6.14
CA VAL A 117 23.00 2.28 5.76
C VAL A 117 21.87 2.62 6.72
N VAL A 118 20.74 3.04 6.18
CA VAL A 118 19.50 3.37 6.93
C VAL A 118 18.31 2.68 6.29
N GLU A 119 17.32 2.35 7.11
CA GLU A 119 16.03 1.87 6.65
C GLU A 119 15.10 3.05 6.31
N ALA A 120 14.04 2.79 5.53
CA ALA A 120 13.13 3.84 5.08
C ALA A 120 12.49 4.63 6.24
N GLU A 121 12.17 3.97 7.36
CA GLU A 121 11.58 4.60 8.54
C GLU A 121 12.57 5.51 9.31
N GLU A 122 13.86 5.44 9.04
CA GLU A 122 14.89 6.29 9.63
C GLU A 122 15.20 7.55 8.80
N MET A 123 14.65 7.62 7.59
CA MET A 123 14.78 8.78 6.72
C MET A 123 13.86 9.92 7.19
N ASP A 124 14.21 11.14 6.83
CA ASP A 124 13.35 12.30 7.04
C ASP A 124 12.12 12.20 6.12
N HIS A 125 10.98 11.82 6.69
CA HIS A 125 9.75 11.57 5.94
C HIS A 125 9.18 12.84 5.30
N GLU A 126 9.36 14.02 5.91
CA GLU A 126 8.90 15.29 5.33
C GLU A 126 9.68 15.58 4.05
N ARG A 127 11.01 15.39 4.08
CA ARG A 127 11.87 15.57 2.89
C ARG A 127 11.56 14.55 1.81
N ILE A 128 11.36 13.27 2.17
CA ILE A 128 11.00 12.22 1.22
C ILE A 128 9.66 12.53 0.54
N LEU A 129 8.64 12.95 1.31
CA LEU A 129 7.34 13.32 0.75
C LEU A 129 7.45 14.56 -0.15
N GLU A 130 8.16 15.61 0.25
CA GLU A 130 8.39 16.79 -0.58
C GLU A 130 8.96 16.44 -1.97
N LEU A 131 9.90 15.49 -2.01
CA LEU A 131 10.53 15.04 -3.26
C LEU A 131 9.63 14.13 -4.10
N ALA A 132 8.81 13.31 -3.47
CA ALA A 132 7.96 12.33 -4.14
C ALA A 132 6.60 12.89 -4.57
N GLU A 133 6.02 13.83 -3.79
CA GLU A 133 4.67 14.35 -3.98
C GLU A 133 4.34 14.81 -5.40
N PRO A 134 5.25 15.46 -6.16
CA PRO A 134 4.98 15.85 -7.55
C PRO A 134 4.63 14.68 -8.49
N TYR A 135 4.94 13.45 -8.11
CA TYR A 135 4.74 12.24 -8.91
C TYR A 135 3.70 11.28 -8.32
N LEU A 136 3.08 11.63 -7.20
CA LEU A 136 2.15 10.75 -6.49
C LEU A 136 0.69 10.98 -6.87
N GLY A 137 0.38 12.08 -7.58
CA GLY A 137 -0.99 12.50 -7.84
C GLY A 137 -1.61 13.18 -6.62
N GLN A 138 -2.92 13.05 -6.46
CA GLN A 138 -3.63 13.72 -5.38
C GLN A 138 -3.38 13.02 -4.03
N MET A 139 -2.91 13.75 -3.04
CA MET A 139 -2.83 13.26 -1.65
C MET A 139 -4.19 13.41 -0.97
N VAL A 140 -4.72 12.34 -0.42
CA VAL A 140 -6.04 12.27 0.22
C VAL A 140 -5.91 11.75 1.64
N GLY A 141 -6.59 12.42 2.58
CA GLY A 141 -6.72 11.97 3.96
C GLY A 141 -8.20 11.93 4.35
N ALA A 142 -8.69 10.77 4.78
CA ALA A 142 -10.10 10.61 5.13
C ALA A 142 -10.30 9.65 6.30
N TYR A 143 -11.22 10.00 7.20
CA TYR A 143 -11.73 9.07 8.20
C TYR A 143 -12.76 8.14 7.57
N THR A 144 -12.78 6.91 8.04
CA THR A 144 -13.76 5.90 7.64
C THR A 144 -14.24 5.12 8.87
N GLU A 145 -15.49 4.70 8.83
CA GLU A 145 -16.08 3.81 9.82
C GLU A 145 -15.94 2.33 9.43
N TRP A 146 -15.33 2.05 8.29
CA TRP A 146 -15.10 0.69 7.82
C TRP A 146 -14.34 -0.14 8.85
N THR A 147 -14.78 -1.38 9.02
CA THR A 147 -14.06 -2.39 9.80
C THR A 147 -13.95 -3.70 9.00
N PRO A 148 -12.98 -4.58 9.31
CA PRO A 148 -12.89 -5.89 8.69
C PRO A 148 -14.14 -6.78 8.85
N LEU A 149 -15.07 -6.40 9.74
CA LEU A 149 -16.32 -7.13 9.99
C LEU A 149 -17.47 -6.66 9.11
N GLU A 150 -17.30 -5.59 8.35
CA GLU A 150 -18.34 -5.10 7.43
C GLU A 150 -18.67 -6.16 6.38
N GLY A 151 -19.96 -6.39 6.12
CA GLY A 151 -20.42 -7.39 5.16
C GLY A 151 -20.16 -8.84 5.56
N ARG A 152 -19.79 -9.13 6.82
CA ARG A 152 -19.49 -10.48 7.33
C ARG A 152 -20.74 -11.24 7.78
N GLU A 153 -21.83 -11.14 7.03
CA GLU A 153 -23.02 -11.98 7.21
C GLU A 153 -22.81 -13.29 6.45
N SER A 154 -22.58 -14.38 7.17
CA SER A 154 -22.33 -15.71 6.61
C SER A 154 -23.31 -16.73 7.14
N LEU A 155 -23.70 -17.69 6.30
CA LEU A 155 -24.51 -18.86 6.70
C LEU A 155 -23.74 -19.79 7.63
N PHE A 156 -22.42 -19.71 7.63
CA PHE A 156 -21.55 -20.54 8.46
C PHE A 156 -20.87 -19.70 9.53
N PRO A 157 -20.68 -20.24 10.74
CA PRO A 157 -19.94 -19.56 11.79
C PRO A 157 -18.50 -19.29 11.33
N GLU A 158 -18.04 -18.06 11.56
CA GLU A 158 -16.65 -17.65 11.36
C GLU A 158 -16.00 -17.39 12.72
N ASP A 159 -14.72 -17.72 12.84
CA ASP A 159 -13.91 -17.35 14.02
C ASP A 159 -13.48 -15.89 13.91
N ILE A 160 -14.35 -14.99 14.37
CA ILE A 160 -14.14 -13.55 14.37
C ILE A 160 -14.16 -12.99 15.78
N ASP A 161 -13.45 -11.90 15.99
CA ASP A 161 -13.49 -11.13 17.22
C ASP A 161 -14.35 -9.87 17.02
N ARG A 162 -15.55 -9.86 17.61
CA ARG A 162 -16.47 -8.74 17.51
C ARG A 162 -16.21 -7.65 18.55
N ASP A 163 -15.51 -7.98 19.61
CA ASP A 163 -15.17 -7.04 20.68
C ASP A 163 -13.96 -6.18 20.29
N ASP A 164 -13.07 -6.73 19.45
CA ASP A 164 -11.96 -5.99 18.84
C ASP A 164 -12.00 -6.15 17.31
N PRO A 165 -12.79 -5.34 16.60
CA PRO A 165 -13.03 -5.51 15.18
C PRO A 165 -11.78 -5.35 14.31
N TRP A 166 -10.74 -4.67 14.81
CA TRP A 166 -9.50 -4.38 14.08
C TRP A 166 -8.44 -5.48 14.17
N GLN A 167 -8.73 -6.59 14.89
CA GLN A 167 -7.80 -7.72 14.95
C GLN A 167 -7.55 -8.31 13.56
N PHE A 168 -6.29 -8.67 13.30
CA PHE A 168 -5.87 -9.22 12.01
C PHE A 168 -6.67 -10.46 11.60
N LYS A 169 -7.05 -11.32 12.55
CA LYS A 169 -7.92 -12.49 12.28
C LYS A 169 -9.27 -12.13 11.64
N ASN A 170 -9.73 -10.90 11.81
CA ASN A 170 -10.97 -10.42 11.21
C ASN A 170 -10.79 -9.97 9.76
N VAL A 171 -9.57 -9.75 9.29
CA VAL A 171 -9.30 -9.40 7.90
C VAL A 171 -9.46 -10.64 7.02
N ARG A 172 -10.37 -10.56 6.06
CA ARG A 172 -10.62 -11.64 5.11
C ARG A 172 -9.77 -11.42 3.87
N VAL A 173 -8.97 -12.43 3.57
CA VAL A 173 -8.25 -12.52 2.29
C VAL A 173 -9.09 -13.43 1.38
N VAL A 174 -9.59 -12.91 0.29
CA VAL A 174 -10.41 -13.63 -0.70
C VAL A 174 -9.63 -13.76 -2.00
#